data_a55d420a787d7a811a76b850bcae88e8
#
_entry.id   a55d420a787d7a811a76b850bcae88e8
#
_cell.length_a   1.000
_cell.length_b   1.000
_cell.length_c   1.000
_cell.angle_alpha   90.00
_cell.angle_beta   90.00
_cell.angle_gamma   90.00
#
_symmetry.space_group_name_H-M   'P 1'
#
loop_
_entity.id
_entity.type
_entity.pdbx_description
1 polymer ?
#
loop_
_entity_poly.entity_id
_entity_poly.type
_entity_poly.pdbx_seq_one_letter_code
_entity_poly.pdbx_strand_id
1 'polypeptide(L)'
;MKTPRLVLFVIATLLFFNIKTTGQDWSYVVSGKVTSNNEQVNLEGAVVTLFKNGSQVQQMVTKRNGKYSFVLEPNHEWMLSYTKAGYCNKKIYVSTRNVPPERGAFGFATQPIDVDLFEMPTDAGLSGKINDILSDPIGKFVYVSSAQDFDFDAKYTEEIKKKLKELQKLKKEVEDKKLAESQNEVKYQDALKTGDALANQGKFQDAINQYNLALGFKPNDPVATNKISDIQKKMKDAENAKNLQAKYDAALKIADDLFKAGKFAE
;
A
#
# COMPACT_ATOMS: atom_id res chain seq x y z
N MET A 1 48.99 65.54 63.58
CA MET A 1 49.56 64.45 62.69
C MET A 1 48.47 63.44 62.44
N LYS A 2 47.98 63.38 61.19
CA LYS A 2 46.90 62.39 60.79
C LYS A 2 47.57 61.32 59.90
N THR A 3 47.50 60.09 60.38
CA THR A 3 47.96 58.90 59.65
C THR A 3 47.00 58.52 58.50
N PRO A 4 47.45 58.27 57.30
CA PRO A 4 46.52 57.80 56.26
C PRO A 4 46.26 56.30 56.40
N ARG A 5 44.97 55.93 56.35
CA ARG A 5 44.48 54.55 56.24
C ARG A 5 44.70 54.03 54.78
N LEU A 6 45.54 53.01 54.67
CA LEU A 6 45.74 52.25 53.43
C LEU A 6 44.51 51.33 53.21
N VAL A 7 43.74 51.61 52.20
CA VAL A 7 42.63 50.74 51.74
C VAL A 7 43.22 49.76 50.76
N LEU A 8 43.28 48.47 51.15
CA LEU A 8 43.73 47.35 50.30
C LEU A 8 42.57 46.92 49.45
N PHE A 9 42.61 47.23 48.14
CA PHE A 9 41.68 46.67 47.14
C PHE A 9 42.12 45.23 46.77
N VAL A 10 41.36 44.22 47.29
CA VAL A 10 41.52 42.84 46.81
C VAL A 10 40.73 42.69 45.50
N ILE A 11 41.42 42.68 44.34
CA ILE A 11 40.84 42.34 43.06
C ILE A 11 40.74 40.81 42.99
N ALA A 12 39.54 40.31 43.24
CA ALA A 12 39.21 38.91 42.99
C ALA A 12 39.11 38.70 41.49
N THR A 13 40.19 38.20 40.85
CA THR A 13 40.19 37.72 39.47
C THR A 13 39.36 36.44 39.40
N LEU A 14 38.10 36.56 38.98
CA LEU A 14 37.27 35.46 38.55
C LEU A 14 37.86 34.85 37.27
N LEU A 15 38.64 33.80 37.42
CA LEU A 15 39.00 32.88 36.31
C LEU A 15 37.74 32.19 35.82
N PHE A 16 37.12 32.72 34.78
CA PHE A 16 36.14 31.97 34.01
C PHE A 16 36.86 30.80 33.35
N PHE A 17 36.84 29.64 33.97
CA PHE A 17 37.11 28.37 33.27
C PHE A 17 36.02 28.22 32.19
N ASN A 18 36.38 28.53 30.95
CA ASN A 18 35.60 28.07 29.82
C ASN A 18 35.73 26.55 29.78
N ILE A 19 34.80 25.83 30.46
CA ILE A 19 34.59 24.45 30.21
C ILE A 19 34.08 24.34 28.77
N LYS A 20 35.00 24.09 27.82
CA LYS A 20 34.60 23.58 26.51
C LYS A 20 33.86 22.25 26.82
N THR A 21 32.56 22.26 26.76
CA THR A 21 31.81 21.04 26.57
C THR A 21 32.26 20.49 25.23
N THR A 22 33.19 19.53 25.24
CA THR A 22 33.53 18.73 24.07
C THR A 22 32.25 18.00 23.71
N GLY A 23 31.47 18.58 22.79
CA GLY A 23 30.40 17.85 22.14
C GLY A 23 31.02 16.57 21.58
N GLN A 24 30.35 15.44 21.73
CA GLN A 24 30.81 14.18 21.14
C GLN A 24 30.82 14.34 19.63
N ASP A 25 32.01 14.46 19.02
CA ASP A 25 32.21 14.61 17.58
C ASP A 25 32.11 13.27 16.84
N TRP A 26 30.99 12.55 17.01
CA TRP A 26 30.74 11.35 16.24
C TRP A 26 29.34 11.43 15.59
N SER A 27 29.11 10.63 14.59
CA SER A 27 27.82 10.49 13.94
C SER A 27 27.50 9.02 13.66
N TYR A 28 26.21 8.71 13.54
CA TYR A 28 25.73 7.41 13.13
C TYR A 28 25.03 7.50 11.78
N VAL A 29 25.50 6.72 10.79
CA VAL A 29 24.88 6.70 9.47
C VAL A 29 23.82 5.61 9.44
N VAL A 30 22.56 6.02 9.32
CA VAL A 30 21.43 5.12 9.06
C VAL A 30 21.17 5.11 7.57
N SER A 31 21.24 3.94 6.96
CA SER A 31 20.96 3.77 5.53
C SER A 31 20.21 2.47 5.29
N GLY A 32 19.63 2.30 4.11
CA GLY A 32 18.93 1.08 3.72
C GLY A 32 18.18 1.27 2.41
N LYS A 33 17.24 0.37 2.18
CA LYS A 33 16.32 0.40 1.04
C LYS A 33 14.88 0.40 1.50
N VAL A 34 14.04 1.11 0.77
CA VAL A 34 12.61 0.89 0.83
C VAL A 34 12.23 -0.04 -0.31
N THR A 35 11.55 -1.12 0.02
CA THR A 35 11.15 -2.18 -0.90
C THR A 35 9.65 -2.44 -0.81
N SER A 36 9.14 -3.26 -1.69
CA SER A 36 7.79 -3.80 -1.65
C SER A 36 7.79 -5.25 -2.10
N ASN A 37 6.65 -5.91 -1.98
CA ASN A 37 6.45 -7.29 -2.41
C ASN A 37 7.46 -8.26 -1.78
N ASN A 38 7.55 -8.24 -0.44
CA ASN A 38 8.47 -9.06 0.33
C ASN A 38 9.94 -8.86 -0.10
N GLU A 39 10.36 -7.59 -0.18
CA GLU A 39 11.72 -7.15 -0.54
C GLU A 39 12.16 -7.45 -1.98
N GLN A 40 11.25 -7.95 -2.83
CA GLN A 40 11.58 -8.32 -4.21
C GLN A 40 11.71 -7.10 -5.13
N VAL A 41 11.05 -5.99 -4.81
CA VAL A 41 11.00 -4.80 -5.66
C VAL A 41 11.47 -3.57 -4.90
N ASN A 42 12.51 -2.89 -5.41
CA ASN A 42 12.90 -1.59 -4.89
C ASN A 42 11.79 -0.56 -5.14
N LEU A 43 11.39 0.18 -4.11
CA LEU A 43 10.28 1.10 -4.16
C LEU A 43 10.75 2.51 -4.51
N GLU A 44 10.61 2.93 -5.78
CA GLU A 44 10.83 4.30 -6.22
C GLU A 44 9.72 5.23 -5.72
N GLY A 45 10.06 6.47 -5.38
CA GLY A 45 9.10 7.48 -4.95
C GLY A 45 8.55 7.28 -3.53
N ALA A 46 9.14 6.42 -2.72
CA ALA A 46 8.85 6.37 -1.31
C ALA A 46 9.50 7.56 -0.60
N VAL A 47 8.78 8.18 0.32
CA VAL A 47 9.24 9.32 1.10
C VAL A 47 9.75 8.80 2.44
N VAL A 48 11.02 9.05 2.74
CA VAL A 48 11.64 8.77 4.03
C VAL A 48 11.86 10.09 4.75
N THR A 49 11.16 10.29 5.86
CA THR A 49 11.23 11.52 6.66
C THR A 49 11.95 11.25 7.96
N LEU A 50 12.96 12.08 8.26
CA LEU A 50 13.72 12.03 9.50
C LEU A 50 13.19 13.08 10.47
N PHE A 51 12.88 12.63 11.70
CA PHE A 51 12.52 13.48 12.83
C PHE A 51 13.60 13.40 13.91
N LYS A 52 13.95 14.55 14.48
CA LYS A 52 14.86 14.69 15.63
C LYS A 52 14.08 15.20 16.82
N ASN A 53 14.04 14.46 17.92
CA ASN A 53 13.29 14.81 19.12
C ASN A 53 11.83 15.22 18.82
N GLY A 54 11.17 14.54 17.88
CA GLY A 54 9.78 14.78 17.46
C GLY A 54 9.59 15.83 16.36
N SER A 55 10.63 16.61 16.00
CA SER A 55 10.55 17.62 14.93
C SER A 55 11.14 17.11 13.64
N GLN A 56 10.47 17.32 12.51
CA GLN A 56 10.99 16.98 11.19
C GLN A 56 12.24 17.81 10.86
N VAL A 57 13.33 17.16 10.46
CA VAL A 57 14.59 17.82 10.13
C VAL A 57 15.07 17.57 8.71
N GLN A 58 14.78 16.38 8.16
CA GLN A 58 15.19 16.02 6.79
C GLN A 58 14.12 15.14 6.14
N GLN A 59 14.16 15.10 4.81
CA GLN A 59 13.30 14.24 4.00
C GLN A 59 14.03 13.83 2.74
N MET A 60 13.84 12.59 2.31
CA MET A 60 14.39 12.05 1.07
C MET A 60 13.32 11.28 0.33
N VAL A 61 13.31 11.39 -1.01
CA VAL A 61 12.48 10.57 -1.89
C VAL A 61 13.37 9.50 -2.54
N THR A 62 12.99 8.24 -2.43
CA THR A 62 13.76 7.14 -3.00
C THR A 62 13.75 7.17 -4.53
N LYS A 63 14.91 6.88 -5.12
CA LYS A 63 15.06 6.65 -6.56
C LYS A 63 14.79 5.17 -6.90
N ARG A 64 14.96 4.78 -8.16
CA ARG A 64 14.75 3.39 -8.65
C ARG A 64 15.47 2.30 -7.84
N ASN A 65 16.56 2.64 -7.17
CA ASN A 65 17.30 1.70 -6.32
C ASN A 65 16.73 1.57 -4.90
N GLY A 66 15.67 2.31 -4.57
CA GLY A 66 15.02 2.30 -3.26
C GLY A 66 15.85 2.86 -2.10
N LYS A 67 17.10 3.29 -2.33
CA LYS A 67 18.07 3.64 -1.27
C LYS A 67 17.73 4.96 -0.60
N TYR A 68 18.01 4.99 0.71
CA TYR A 68 18.03 6.20 1.53
C TYR A 68 19.23 6.20 2.46
N SER A 69 19.63 7.37 2.97
CA SER A 69 20.70 7.52 3.97
C SER A 69 20.55 8.84 4.71
N PHE A 70 20.75 8.79 6.03
CA PHE A 70 20.78 9.98 6.90
C PHE A 70 21.96 9.88 7.86
N VAL A 71 22.50 11.03 8.26
CA VAL A 71 23.54 11.15 9.28
C VAL A 71 22.87 11.63 10.57
N LEU A 72 22.97 10.85 11.62
CA LEU A 72 22.40 11.13 12.93
C LEU A 72 23.47 11.66 13.89
N GLU A 73 23.18 12.79 14.54
CA GLU A 73 24.02 13.34 15.58
C GLU A 73 23.90 12.57 16.90
N PRO A 74 24.91 12.61 17.79
CA PRO A 74 24.85 11.94 19.10
C PRO A 74 23.82 12.57 20.03
N ASN A 75 23.40 11.77 21.04
CA ASN A 75 22.56 12.20 22.18
C ASN A 75 21.15 12.67 21.82
N HIS A 76 20.56 12.17 20.74
CA HIS A 76 19.21 12.50 20.31
C HIS A 76 18.33 11.26 20.12
N GLU A 77 17.02 11.53 20.11
CA GLU A 77 16.00 10.57 19.69
C GLU A 77 15.60 10.86 18.25
N TRP A 78 15.61 9.84 17.43
CA TRP A 78 15.32 9.91 16.03
C TRP A 78 14.16 9.01 15.64
N MET A 79 13.36 9.45 14.68
CA MET A 79 12.31 8.65 14.07
C MET A 79 12.43 8.75 12.55
N LEU A 80 12.51 7.61 11.89
CA LEU A 80 12.36 7.51 10.44
C LEU A 80 10.94 7.09 10.13
N SER A 81 10.24 7.86 9.31
CA SER A 81 8.91 7.54 8.80
C SER A 81 8.99 7.25 7.31
N TYR A 82 8.46 6.09 6.91
CA TYR A 82 8.48 5.60 5.54
C TYR A 82 7.05 5.62 5.01
N THR A 83 6.81 6.40 3.95
CA THR A 83 5.48 6.59 3.38
C THR A 83 5.50 6.53 1.86
N LYS A 84 4.43 6.03 1.26
CA LYS A 84 4.17 6.10 -0.18
C LYS A 84 2.65 6.04 -0.41
N ALA A 85 2.15 6.84 -1.35
CA ALA A 85 0.72 6.81 -1.70
C ALA A 85 0.28 5.40 -2.10
N GLY A 86 -0.82 4.91 -1.53
CA GLY A 86 -1.34 3.56 -1.75
C GLY A 86 -0.66 2.44 -0.95
N TYR A 87 0.37 2.75 -0.16
CA TYR A 87 1.10 1.78 0.66
C TYR A 87 0.90 2.04 2.16
N CYS A 88 1.19 1.02 2.98
CA CYS A 88 1.24 1.17 4.43
C CYS A 88 2.37 2.12 4.83
N ASN A 89 2.17 2.83 5.95
CA ASN A 89 3.20 3.68 6.55
C ASN A 89 3.90 2.90 7.66
N LYS A 90 5.24 2.96 7.70
CA LYS A 90 6.04 2.34 8.76
C LYS A 90 6.95 3.35 9.42
N LYS A 91 7.33 3.07 10.66
CA LYS A 91 8.24 3.92 11.44
C LYS A 91 9.33 3.05 12.07
N ILE A 92 10.55 3.58 12.12
CA ILE A 92 11.68 3.02 12.87
C ILE A 92 12.17 4.10 13.82
N TYR A 93 12.37 3.72 15.06
CA TYR A 93 12.94 4.59 16.07
C TYR A 93 14.43 4.28 16.24
N VAL A 94 15.26 5.33 16.39
CA VAL A 94 16.70 5.21 16.62
C VAL A 94 17.09 6.15 17.77
N SER A 95 17.78 5.63 18.78
CA SER A 95 18.32 6.44 19.86
C SER A 95 19.85 6.47 19.77
N THR A 96 20.42 7.64 19.59
CA THR A 96 21.88 7.86 19.65
C THR A 96 22.36 8.28 21.04
N ARG A 97 21.53 8.04 22.08
CA ARG A 97 21.85 8.30 23.48
C ARG A 97 22.64 7.12 24.08
N ASN A 98 23.25 7.38 25.23
CA ASN A 98 23.94 6.40 26.06
C ASN A 98 25.12 5.70 25.38
N VAL A 99 25.71 6.30 24.34
CA VAL A 99 26.95 5.86 23.75
C VAL A 99 28.13 6.39 24.58
N PRO A 100 29.02 5.53 25.09
CA PRO A 100 30.20 5.97 25.80
C PRO A 100 31.08 6.87 24.92
N PRO A 101 31.63 7.98 25.44
CA PRO A 101 32.45 8.90 24.66
C PRO A 101 33.62 8.22 23.95
N GLU A 102 34.31 7.32 24.66
CA GLU A 102 35.43 6.54 24.11
C GLU A 102 35.01 5.65 22.95
N ARG A 103 33.78 5.08 22.98
CA ARG A 103 33.27 4.22 21.90
C ARG A 103 32.88 5.06 20.68
N GLY A 104 32.27 6.22 20.89
CA GLY A 104 31.89 7.14 19.82
C GLY A 104 33.06 7.58 18.95
N ALA A 105 34.25 7.77 19.56
CA ALA A 105 35.45 8.17 18.85
C ALA A 105 35.94 7.19 17.77
N PHE A 106 35.57 5.90 17.87
CA PHE A 106 35.94 4.86 16.88
C PHE A 106 34.92 4.75 15.73
N GLY A 107 33.80 5.48 15.78
CA GLY A 107 32.72 5.37 14.82
C GLY A 107 31.94 4.05 14.92
N PHE A 108 30.97 3.89 14.05
CA PHE A 108 30.07 2.72 14.03
C PHE A 108 29.96 2.15 12.62
N ALA A 109 29.82 0.83 12.52
CA ALA A 109 29.52 0.20 11.25
C ALA A 109 28.11 0.61 10.79
N THR A 110 27.97 0.93 9.51
CA THR A 110 26.65 1.19 8.93
C THR A 110 25.94 -0.15 8.76
N GLN A 111 24.89 -0.36 9.53
CA GLN A 111 24.00 -1.49 9.32
C GLN A 111 22.79 -1.05 8.49
N PRO A 112 22.49 -1.73 7.36
CA PRO A 112 21.33 -1.36 6.55
C PRO A 112 20.03 -1.69 7.29
N ILE A 113 19.12 -0.72 7.33
CA ILE A 113 17.77 -0.88 7.83
C ILE A 113 16.82 -0.89 6.63
N ASP A 114 16.60 -2.06 6.05
CA ASP A 114 15.70 -2.22 4.93
C ASP A 114 14.25 -2.29 5.43
N VAL A 115 13.34 -1.59 4.72
CA VAL A 115 11.93 -1.49 5.09
C VAL A 115 11.04 -1.85 3.92
N ASP A 116 10.31 -2.96 4.05
CA ASP A 116 9.33 -3.39 3.07
C ASP A 116 7.97 -2.73 3.34
N LEU A 117 7.45 -1.98 2.36
CA LEU A 117 6.10 -1.44 2.38
C LEU A 117 5.20 -2.31 1.49
N PHE A 118 4.00 -2.63 1.93
CA PHE A 118 3.00 -3.34 1.14
C PHE A 118 1.83 -2.42 0.81
N GLU A 119 1.14 -2.71 -0.28
CA GLU A 119 0.00 -1.93 -0.70
C GLU A 119 -1.16 -2.04 0.31
N MET A 120 -1.73 -0.90 0.67
CA MET A 120 -2.88 -0.86 1.56
C MET A 120 -4.12 -1.45 0.88
N PRO A 121 -4.90 -2.28 1.59
CA PRO A 121 -6.17 -2.76 1.07
C PRO A 121 -7.18 -1.62 0.95
N THR A 122 -8.09 -1.73 0.00
CA THR A 122 -9.23 -0.81 -0.17
C THR A 122 -10.32 -1.00 0.89
N ASP A 123 -10.35 -2.17 1.54
CA ASP A 123 -11.24 -2.47 2.66
C ASP A 123 -10.90 -1.59 3.86
N ALA A 124 -11.83 -0.72 4.28
CA ALA A 124 -11.62 0.24 5.36
C ALA A 124 -11.40 -0.42 6.73
N GLY A 125 -12.03 -1.57 7.00
CA GLY A 125 -11.87 -2.28 8.26
C GLY A 125 -10.48 -2.92 8.38
N LEU A 126 -10.00 -3.51 7.28
CA LEU A 126 -8.68 -4.13 7.23
C LEU A 126 -7.57 -3.07 7.26
N SER A 127 -7.71 -1.99 6.48
CA SER A 127 -6.75 -0.87 6.49
C SER A 127 -6.70 -0.16 7.85
N GLY A 128 -7.83 -0.02 8.55
CA GLY A 128 -7.89 0.52 9.90
C GLY A 128 -7.06 -0.31 10.89
N LYS A 129 -7.26 -1.63 10.93
CA LYS A 129 -6.48 -2.55 11.80
C LYS A 129 -4.96 -2.49 11.51
N ILE A 130 -4.59 -2.41 10.22
CA ILE A 130 -3.19 -2.27 9.82
C ILE A 130 -2.61 -0.96 10.32
N ASN A 131 -3.33 0.16 10.16
CA ASN A 131 -2.89 1.47 10.63
C ASN A 131 -2.76 1.52 12.15
N ASP A 132 -3.66 0.89 12.91
CA ASP A 132 -3.58 0.82 14.37
C ASP A 132 -2.31 0.10 14.82
N ILE A 133 -1.95 -1.01 14.18
CA ILE A 133 -0.71 -1.74 14.46
C ILE A 133 0.53 -0.90 14.10
N LEU A 134 0.50 -0.22 12.95
CA LEU A 134 1.61 0.59 12.42
C LEU A 134 1.66 2.01 13.00
N SER A 135 0.75 2.37 13.92
CA SER A 135 0.82 3.63 14.66
C SER A 135 2.09 3.73 15.50
N ASP A 136 2.56 2.59 16.03
CA ASP A 136 3.83 2.46 16.74
C ASP A 136 5.00 2.15 15.77
N PRO A 137 6.25 2.46 16.12
CA PRO A 137 7.41 2.01 15.36
C PRO A 137 7.47 0.47 15.27
N ILE A 138 7.86 -0.05 14.11
CA ILE A 138 8.02 -1.50 13.89
C ILE A 138 9.35 -2.05 14.41
N GLY A 139 10.26 -1.17 14.82
CA GLY A 139 11.56 -1.50 15.41
C GLY A 139 12.17 -0.31 16.10
N LYS A 140 13.06 -0.59 17.04
CA LYS A 140 13.82 0.41 17.78
C LYS A 140 15.29 0.01 17.78
N PHE A 141 16.15 0.90 17.27
CA PHE A 141 17.61 0.76 17.30
C PHE A 141 18.19 1.59 18.43
N VAL A 142 19.07 0.98 19.21
CA VAL A 142 19.73 1.62 20.34
C VAL A 142 21.18 1.16 20.38
N TYR A 143 22.04 1.91 21.07
CA TYR A 143 23.36 1.42 21.42
C TYR A 143 23.25 0.27 22.42
N VAL A 144 23.82 -0.88 22.08
CA VAL A 144 23.85 -2.09 22.92
C VAL A 144 25.27 -2.27 23.45
N SER A 145 25.46 -2.06 24.76
CA SER A 145 26.80 -2.07 25.40
C SER A 145 27.52 -3.42 25.26
N SER A 146 26.80 -4.54 25.26
CA SER A 146 27.39 -5.89 25.08
C SER A 146 27.92 -6.11 23.68
N ALA A 147 27.30 -5.50 22.65
CA ALA A 147 27.72 -5.54 21.27
C ALA A 147 28.73 -4.43 20.92
N GLN A 148 28.82 -3.41 21.76
CA GLN A 148 29.54 -2.15 21.51
C GLN A 148 29.15 -1.49 20.17
N ASP A 149 27.90 -1.68 19.75
CA ASP A 149 27.37 -1.16 18.49
C ASP A 149 25.85 -0.90 18.59
N PHE A 150 25.27 -0.35 17.52
CA PHE A 150 23.83 -0.19 17.39
C PHE A 150 23.18 -1.50 16.95
N ASP A 151 22.11 -1.88 17.64
CA ASP A 151 21.32 -3.06 17.30
C ASP A 151 19.87 -2.85 17.73
N PHE A 152 18.99 -3.76 17.37
CA PHE A 152 17.61 -3.76 17.80
C PHE A 152 17.50 -3.84 19.32
N ASP A 153 16.66 -2.99 19.91
CA ASP A 153 16.28 -3.07 21.32
C ASP A 153 15.49 -4.38 21.54
N ALA A 154 16.14 -5.35 22.18
CA ALA A 154 15.58 -6.67 22.42
C ALA A 154 14.27 -6.62 23.23
N LYS A 155 14.20 -5.72 24.24
CA LYS A 155 13.01 -5.55 25.06
C LYS A 155 11.84 -5.01 24.24
N TYR A 156 12.07 -3.95 23.47
CA TYR A 156 11.05 -3.40 22.57
C TYR A 156 10.60 -4.43 21.53
N THR A 157 11.53 -5.20 20.98
CA THR A 157 11.22 -6.26 20.00
C THR A 157 10.28 -7.31 20.58
N GLU A 158 10.49 -7.75 21.81
CA GLU A 158 9.56 -8.66 22.49
C GLU A 158 8.19 -8.04 22.76
N GLU A 159 8.16 -6.77 23.17
CA GLU A 159 6.91 -6.03 23.42
C GLU A 159 6.03 -5.94 22.16
N ILE A 160 6.61 -5.68 20.97
CA ILE A 160 5.87 -5.54 19.72
C ILE A 160 5.66 -6.87 18.95
N LYS A 161 6.29 -7.95 19.39
CA LYS A 161 6.26 -9.26 18.69
C LYS A 161 4.85 -9.75 18.37
N LYS A 162 3.90 -9.57 19.31
CA LYS A 162 2.50 -9.94 19.09
C LYS A 162 1.87 -9.10 17.96
N LYS A 163 2.11 -7.79 17.97
CA LYS A 163 1.61 -6.85 16.95
C LYS A 163 2.19 -7.18 15.57
N LEU A 164 3.49 -7.51 15.50
CA LEU A 164 4.14 -7.90 14.25
C LEU A 164 3.60 -9.21 13.69
N LYS A 165 3.29 -10.20 14.54
CA LYS A 165 2.63 -11.44 14.11
C LYS A 165 1.21 -11.17 13.56
N GLU A 166 0.47 -10.30 14.21
CA GLU A 166 -0.85 -9.89 13.72
C GLU A 166 -0.75 -9.18 12.37
N LEU A 167 0.21 -8.27 12.22
CA LEU A 167 0.48 -7.60 10.95
C LEU A 167 0.80 -8.58 9.82
N GLN A 168 1.63 -9.60 10.10
CA GLN A 168 1.93 -10.65 9.12
C GLN A 168 0.68 -11.41 8.69
N LYS A 169 -0.22 -11.73 9.64
CA LYS A 169 -1.50 -12.39 9.34
C LYS A 169 -2.40 -11.51 8.47
N LEU A 170 -2.53 -10.21 8.81
CA LEU A 170 -3.31 -9.26 8.03
C LEU A 170 -2.72 -9.05 6.63
N LYS A 171 -1.38 -8.97 6.51
CA LYS A 171 -0.70 -8.89 5.21
C LYS A 171 -1.04 -10.09 4.33
N LYS A 172 -1.00 -11.31 4.87
CA LYS A 172 -1.39 -12.50 4.15
C LYS A 172 -2.86 -12.45 3.71
N GLU A 173 -3.77 -11.98 4.57
CA GLU A 173 -5.19 -11.83 4.21
C GLU A 173 -5.37 -10.85 3.03
N VAL A 174 -4.59 -9.76 2.98
CA VAL A 174 -4.58 -8.81 1.85
C VAL A 174 -4.11 -9.50 0.57
N GLU A 175 -3.03 -10.27 0.65
CA GLU A 175 -2.47 -11.00 -0.50
C GLU A 175 -3.46 -12.04 -1.03
N ASP A 176 -4.08 -12.83 -0.14
CA ASP A 176 -5.08 -13.85 -0.50
C ASP A 176 -6.31 -13.21 -1.17
N LYS A 177 -6.80 -12.08 -0.65
CA LYS A 177 -7.90 -11.32 -1.28
C LYS A 177 -7.53 -10.83 -2.68
N LYS A 178 -6.36 -10.22 -2.86
CA LYS A 178 -5.89 -9.77 -4.17
C LYS A 178 -5.79 -10.91 -5.18
N LEU A 179 -5.28 -12.06 -4.75
CA LEU A 179 -5.20 -13.24 -5.61
C LEU A 179 -6.58 -13.71 -6.04
N ALA A 180 -7.54 -13.77 -5.10
CA ALA A 180 -8.93 -14.16 -5.39
C ALA A 180 -9.60 -13.17 -6.35
N GLU A 181 -9.42 -11.85 -6.16
CA GLU A 181 -9.93 -10.80 -7.05
C GLU A 181 -9.34 -10.93 -8.46
N SER A 182 -8.02 -11.17 -8.58
CA SER A 182 -7.35 -11.38 -9.85
C SER A 182 -7.87 -12.63 -10.58
N GLN A 183 -8.08 -13.73 -9.86
CA GLN A 183 -8.65 -14.97 -10.43
C GLN A 183 -10.10 -14.75 -10.89
N ASN A 184 -10.90 -14.03 -10.12
CA ASN A 184 -12.26 -13.69 -10.50
C ASN A 184 -12.31 -12.80 -11.73
N GLU A 185 -11.37 -11.84 -11.87
CA GLU A 185 -11.26 -11.02 -13.07
C GLU A 185 -11.01 -11.86 -14.33
N VAL A 186 -10.06 -12.81 -14.27
CA VAL A 186 -9.78 -13.72 -15.40
C VAL A 186 -11.01 -14.52 -15.79
N LYS A 187 -11.70 -15.12 -14.81
CA LYS A 187 -12.93 -15.90 -15.03
C LYS A 187 -14.06 -15.05 -15.62
N TYR A 188 -14.18 -13.80 -15.15
CA TYR A 188 -15.15 -12.83 -15.69
C TYR A 188 -14.88 -12.54 -17.16
N GLN A 189 -13.64 -12.26 -17.53
CA GLN A 189 -13.26 -11.98 -18.93
C GLN A 189 -13.48 -13.21 -19.84
N ASP A 190 -13.14 -14.39 -19.37
CA ASP A 190 -13.38 -15.64 -20.09
C ASP A 190 -14.87 -15.90 -20.32
N ALA A 191 -15.71 -15.67 -19.33
CA ALA A 191 -17.15 -15.81 -19.45
C ALA A 191 -17.74 -14.80 -20.44
N LEU A 192 -17.32 -13.53 -20.42
CA LEU A 192 -17.73 -12.53 -21.42
C LEU A 192 -17.33 -12.97 -22.83
N LYS A 193 -16.07 -13.35 -23.02
CA LYS A 193 -15.54 -13.79 -24.32
C LYS A 193 -16.30 -15.01 -24.87
N THR A 194 -16.59 -15.98 -24.01
CA THR A 194 -17.35 -17.16 -24.38
C THR A 194 -18.79 -16.79 -24.73
N GLY A 195 -19.42 -15.91 -23.95
CA GLY A 195 -20.75 -15.38 -24.25
C GLY A 195 -20.82 -14.66 -25.60
N ASP A 196 -19.82 -13.82 -25.90
CA ASP A 196 -19.73 -13.13 -27.20
C ASP A 196 -19.60 -14.12 -28.38
N ALA A 197 -18.78 -15.16 -28.21
CA ALA A 197 -18.63 -16.19 -29.24
C ALA A 197 -19.94 -16.96 -29.49
N LEU A 198 -20.67 -17.31 -28.44
CA LEU A 198 -21.97 -17.98 -28.52
C LEU A 198 -23.04 -17.07 -29.15
N ALA A 199 -23.06 -15.80 -28.78
CA ALA A 199 -23.98 -14.82 -29.36
C ALA A 199 -23.75 -14.66 -30.88
N ASN A 200 -22.49 -14.63 -31.31
CA ASN A 200 -22.14 -14.57 -32.73
C ASN A 200 -22.52 -15.85 -33.51
N GLN A 201 -22.63 -16.99 -32.84
CA GLN A 201 -23.13 -18.25 -33.40
C GLN A 201 -24.67 -18.34 -33.39
N GLY A 202 -25.38 -17.31 -32.89
CA GLY A 202 -26.83 -17.34 -32.73
C GLY A 202 -27.32 -18.20 -31.55
N LYS A 203 -26.42 -18.69 -30.69
CA LYS A 203 -26.74 -19.48 -29.50
C LYS A 203 -27.07 -18.54 -28.33
N PHE A 204 -28.18 -17.81 -28.46
CA PHE A 204 -28.51 -16.70 -27.60
C PHE A 204 -28.74 -17.09 -26.13
N GLN A 205 -29.41 -18.21 -25.88
CA GLN A 205 -29.62 -18.65 -24.50
C GLN A 205 -28.33 -19.06 -23.80
N ASP A 206 -27.42 -19.74 -24.52
CA ASP A 206 -26.12 -20.12 -23.98
C ASP A 206 -25.24 -18.88 -23.75
N ALA A 207 -25.34 -17.85 -24.59
CA ALA A 207 -24.65 -16.57 -24.40
C ALA A 207 -25.15 -15.88 -23.12
N ILE A 208 -26.47 -15.83 -22.89
CA ILE A 208 -27.04 -15.27 -21.64
C ILE A 208 -26.52 -16.04 -20.41
N ASN A 209 -26.43 -17.35 -20.49
CA ASN A 209 -25.90 -18.16 -19.38
C ASN A 209 -24.46 -17.81 -19.06
N GLN A 210 -23.60 -17.54 -20.08
CA GLN A 210 -22.23 -17.11 -19.87
C GLN A 210 -22.13 -15.68 -19.29
N TYR A 211 -22.97 -14.76 -19.74
CA TYR A 211 -23.00 -13.42 -19.16
C TYR A 211 -23.52 -13.43 -17.70
N ASN A 212 -24.46 -14.29 -17.36
CA ASN A 212 -24.87 -14.50 -15.98
C ASN A 212 -23.74 -15.12 -15.13
N LEU A 213 -22.94 -16.01 -15.69
CA LEU A 213 -21.72 -16.51 -15.05
C LEU A 213 -20.73 -15.37 -14.80
N ALA A 214 -20.55 -14.46 -15.77
CA ALA A 214 -19.73 -13.26 -15.59
C ALA A 214 -20.26 -12.39 -14.44
N LEU A 215 -21.55 -12.16 -14.33
CA LEU A 215 -22.18 -11.47 -13.21
C LEU A 215 -21.98 -12.18 -11.84
N GLY A 216 -21.78 -13.49 -11.85
CA GLY A 216 -21.39 -14.24 -10.65
C GLY A 216 -20.00 -13.86 -10.14
N PHE A 217 -19.08 -13.47 -11.00
CA PHE A 217 -17.74 -13.00 -10.65
C PHE A 217 -17.69 -11.49 -10.37
N LYS A 218 -18.52 -10.70 -11.09
CA LYS A 218 -18.68 -9.24 -10.90
C LYS A 218 -20.17 -8.88 -10.80
N PRO A 219 -20.75 -8.90 -9.61
CA PRO A 219 -22.13 -8.53 -9.40
C PRO A 219 -22.42 -7.10 -9.87
N ASN A 220 -23.56 -6.90 -10.52
CA ASN A 220 -24.02 -5.61 -11.05
C ASN A 220 -23.12 -4.98 -12.12
N ASP A 221 -22.28 -5.76 -12.79
CA ASP A 221 -21.45 -5.24 -13.87
C ASP A 221 -22.30 -4.76 -15.05
N PRO A 222 -22.17 -3.50 -15.50
CA PRO A 222 -23.00 -2.93 -16.55
C PRO A 222 -22.72 -3.55 -17.93
N VAL A 223 -21.50 -4.05 -18.19
CA VAL A 223 -21.13 -4.64 -19.47
C VAL A 223 -21.88 -5.97 -19.65
N ALA A 224 -21.81 -6.86 -18.70
CA ALA A 224 -22.52 -8.13 -18.75
C ALA A 224 -24.06 -7.93 -18.78
N THR A 225 -24.57 -6.99 -17.96
CA THR A 225 -25.99 -6.64 -17.90
C THR A 225 -26.51 -6.12 -19.24
N ASN A 226 -25.79 -5.21 -19.89
CA ASN A 226 -26.16 -4.66 -21.19
C ASN A 226 -26.12 -5.75 -22.28
N LYS A 227 -25.12 -6.61 -22.28
CA LYS A 227 -25.03 -7.75 -23.23
C LYS A 227 -26.22 -8.69 -23.11
N ILE A 228 -26.68 -8.99 -21.90
CA ILE A 228 -27.90 -9.81 -21.68
C ILE A 228 -29.12 -9.10 -22.29
N SER A 229 -29.30 -7.81 -21.99
CA SER A 229 -30.42 -7.01 -22.49
C SER A 229 -30.45 -6.96 -24.03
N ASP A 230 -29.30 -6.75 -24.67
CA ASP A 230 -29.18 -6.71 -26.13
C ASP A 230 -29.54 -8.06 -26.78
N ILE A 231 -29.10 -9.17 -26.18
CA ILE A 231 -29.46 -10.51 -26.66
C ILE A 231 -30.96 -10.78 -26.48
N GLN A 232 -31.51 -10.45 -25.34
CA GLN A 232 -32.97 -10.61 -25.09
C GLN A 232 -33.80 -9.81 -26.09
N LYS A 233 -33.38 -8.58 -26.44
CA LYS A 233 -34.02 -7.79 -27.48
C LYS A 233 -33.94 -8.48 -28.84
N LYS A 234 -32.79 -8.99 -29.26
CA LYS A 234 -32.61 -9.74 -30.51
C LYS A 234 -33.51 -10.98 -30.58
N MET A 235 -33.61 -11.73 -29.50
CA MET A 235 -34.50 -12.90 -29.41
C MET A 235 -35.96 -12.51 -29.60
N LYS A 236 -36.42 -11.44 -28.95
CA LYS A 236 -37.79 -10.94 -29.08
C LYS A 236 -38.09 -10.45 -30.51
N ASP A 237 -37.15 -9.73 -31.11
CA ASP A 237 -37.30 -9.23 -32.48
C ASP A 237 -37.37 -10.38 -33.48
N ALA A 238 -36.55 -11.43 -33.31
CA ALA A 238 -36.58 -12.64 -34.13
C ALA A 238 -37.90 -13.41 -33.95
N GLU A 239 -38.43 -13.51 -32.75
CA GLU A 239 -39.73 -14.14 -32.50
C GLU A 239 -40.88 -13.37 -33.14
N ASN A 240 -40.88 -12.04 -33.03
CA ASN A 240 -41.85 -11.17 -33.67
C ASN A 240 -41.84 -11.32 -35.19
N ALA A 241 -40.63 -11.34 -35.81
CA ALA A 241 -40.45 -11.54 -37.24
C ALA A 241 -41.00 -12.90 -37.68
N LYS A 242 -40.72 -13.97 -36.93
CA LYS A 242 -41.26 -15.33 -37.18
C LYS A 242 -42.79 -15.37 -37.12
N ASN A 243 -43.36 -14.73 -36.10
CA ASN A 243 -44.83 -14.66 -35.94
C ASN A 243 -45.48 -13.83 -37.07
N LEU A 244 -44.85 -12.76 -37.55
CA LEU A 244 -45.34 -11.97 -38.69
C LEU A 244 -45.27 -12.78 -39.98
N GLN A 245 -44.16 -13.49 -40.22
CA GLN A 245 -44.04 -14.38 -41.40
C GLN A 245 -45.11 -15.50 -41.39
N ALA A 246 -45.34 -16.12 -40.26
CA ALA A 246 -46.39 -17.16 -40.14
C ALA A 246 -47.79 -16.59 -40.44
N LYS A 247 -48.10 -15.36 -39.99
CA LYS A 247 -49.37 -14.69 -40.35
C LYS A 247 -49.47 -14.37 -41.81
N TYR A 248 -48.39 -13.91 -42.44
CA TYR A 248 -48.33 -13.63 -43.88
C TYR A 248 -48.52 -14.92 -44.68
N ASP A 249 -47.84 -16.02 -44.35
CA ASP A 249 -47.97 -17.29 -45.01
C ASP A 249 -49.41 -17.87 -44.89
N ALA A 250 -50.04 -17.72 -43.71
CA ALA A 250 -51.45 -18.11 -43.48
C ALA A 250 -52.42 -17.29 -44.34
N ALA A 251 -52.20 -15.96 -44.46
CA ALA A 251 -53.00 -15.08 -45.29
C ALA A 251 -52.86 -15.43 -46.78
N LEU A 252 -51.64 -15.68 -47.27
CA LEU A 252 -51.40 -16.15 -48.65
C LEU A 252 -52.14 -17.44 -48.93
N LYS A 253 -52.10 -18.41 -48.03
CA LYS A 253 -52.78 -19.70 -48.17
C LYS A 253 -54.28 -19.50 -48.31
N ILE A 254 -54.88 -18.67 -47.49
CA ILE A 254 -56.34 -18.30 -47.56
C ILE A 254 -56.65 -17.69 -48.91
N ALA A 255 -55.83 -16.74 -49.37
CA ALA A 255 -56.01 -16.05 -50.68
C ALA A 255 -55.93 -17.07 -51.86
N ASP A 256 -54.94 -17.99 -51.82
CA ASP A 256 -54.78 -19.05 -52.81
C ASP A 256 -55.97 -20.01 -52.81
N ASP A 257 -56.49 -20.41 -51.64
CA ASP A 257 -57.65 -21.29 -51.51
C ASP A 257 -58.95 -20.62 -52.03
N LEU A 258 -59.11 -19.30 -51.76
CA LEU A 258 -60.23 -18.50 -52.33
C LEU A 258 -60.10 -18.37 -53.85
N PHE A 259 -58.91 -18.14 -54.39
CA PHE A 259 -58.67 -18.05 -55.82
C PHE A 259 -59.00 -19.36 -56.52
N LYS A 260 -58.55 -20.51 -55.99
CA LYS A 260 -58.86 -21.85 -56.56
C LYS A 260 -60.34 -22.18 -56.48
N ALA A 261 -61.04 -21.69 -55.46
CA ALA A 261 -62.49 -21.87 -55.32
C ALA A 261 -63.33 -20.96 -56.23
N GLY A 262 -62.72 -20.10 -57.08
CA GLY A 262 -63.41 -19.15 -57.95
C GLY A 262 -64.11 -18.03 -57.21
N LYS A 263 -63.80 -17.79 -55.95
CA LYS A 263 -64.33 -16.69 -55.13
C LYS A 263 -63.39 -15.47 -55.27
N PHE A 264 -63.52 -14.81 -56.38
CA PHE A 264 -62.83 -13.50 -56.60
C PHE A 264 -63.59 -12.44 -55.82
N ALA A 265 -62.81 -11.63 -55.10
CA ALA A 265 -63.26 -10.55 -54.20
C ALA A 265 -64.69 -10.05 -54.39
N GLU A 266 -65.46 -10.15 -53.34
CA GLU A 266 -66.46 -9.14 -53.05
C GLU A 266 -65.82 -7.99 -52.28
#